data_b1313e7f44128de6dedfb23e9ba73e0f
#
_entry.id   b1313e7f44128de6dedfb23e9ba73e0f
#
_cell.length_a   1.000
_cell.length_b   1.000
_cell.length_c   1.000
_cell.angle_alpha   90.00
_cell.angle_beta   90.00
_cell.angle_gamma   90.00
#
_symmetry.space_group_name_H-M   'P 1'
#
loop_
_entity.id
_entity.type
_entity.pdbx_description
1 polymer ?
#
loop_
_entity_poly.entity_id
_entity_poly.type
_entity_poly.pdbx_seq_one_letter_code
_entity_poly.pdbx_strand_id
1 'polypeptide(L)'
;MEDRFVYADNAATTPIDPRVLEKMMPFLTTEYGNASTLYSLGHSSHDAMEEARKEVALLMNADPGEIYFTGCGSESDNMALRGWMHSKQNKGKKHLITTNIEHHAILHTAQALEKEGFEVTYLQVNEHGMVELDKLEAAIRPDTAMVSIMFANNEIGT
;
A
#
# COMPACT_ATOMS: atom_id res chain seq x y z
N MET A 1 34.58 12.32 -24.51
CA MET A 1 33.33 11.52 -24.39
C MET A 1 32.73 11.90 -23.07
N GLU A 2 31.55 12.48 -23.05
CA GLU A 2 30.85 12.72 -21.81
C GLU A 2 30.51 11.35 -21.19
N ASP A 3 30.91 11.12 -19.96
CA ASP A 3 30.58 9.91 -19.24
C ASP A 3 29.04 9.80 -19.09
N ARG A 4 28.43 8.80 -19.73
CA ARG A 4 27.01 8.56 -19.66
C ARG A 4 26.68 8.01 -18.27
N PHE A 5 26.03 8.84 -17.43
CA PHE A 5 25.45 8.37 -16.18
C PHE A 5 24.22 7.50 -16.45
N VAL A 6 24.18 6.31 -15.86
CA VAL A 6 23.03 5.41 -15.91
C VAL A 6 22.60 5.06 -14.49
N TYR A 7 21.40 5.47 -14.11
CA TYR A 7 20.77 5.03 -12.86
C TYR A 7 19.93 3.79 -13.15
N ALA A 8 20.27 2.66 -12.52
CA ALA A 8 19.65 1.36 -12.76
C ALA A 8 18.97 0.75 -11.52
N ASP A 9 18.83 1.51 -10.42
CA ASP A 9 18.21 1.08 -9.17
C ASP A 9 16.84 1.74 -8.94
N ASN A 10 15.94 1.61 -9.92
CA ASN A 10 14.61 2.18 -9.84
C ASN A 10 13.70 1.47 -8.81
N ALA A 11 14.12 0.30 -8.31
CA ALA A 11 13.44 -0.38 -7.21
C ALA A 11 13.62 0.37 -5.88
N ALA A 12 14.74 1.07 -5.69
CA ALA A 12 15.00 1.86 -4.48
C ALA A 12 14.28 3.22 -4.54
N THR A 13 14.38 3.96 -5.65
CA THR A 13 13.73 5.28 -5.81
C THR A 13 13.66 5.69 -7.27
N THR A 14 12.77 6.63 -7.57
CA THR A 14 12.62 7.26 -8.87
C THR A 14 12.51 8.77 -8.72
N PRO A 15 12.89 9.58 -9.74
CA PRO A 15 12.61 11.01 -9.72
C PRO A 15 11.11 11.26 -9.81
N ILE A 16 10.67 12.38 -9.26
CA ILE A 16 9.30 12.86 -9.45
C ILE A 16 9.11 13.23 -10.93
N ASP A 17 8.00 12.78 -11.55
CA ASP A 17 7.64 13.22 -12.90
C ASP A 17 7.46 14.74 -12.91
N PRO A 18 8.09 15.46 -13.88
CA PRO A 18 7.98 16.92 -13.94
C PRO A 18 6.55 17.47 -13.95
N ARG A 19 5.62 16.75 -14.59
CA ARG A 19 4.20 17.13 -14.62
C ARG A 19 3.53 17.01 -13.22
N VAL A 20 3.96 16.04 -12.44
CA VAL A 20 3.52 15.85 -11.06
C VAL A 20 4.07 16.97 -10.19
N LEU A 21 5.37 17.26 -10.32
CA LEU A 21 6.02 18.35 -9.57
C LEU A 21 5.36 19.69 -9.85
N GLU A 22 5.05 20.01 -11.12
CA GLU A 22 4.34 21.23 -11.52
C GLU A 22 2.99 21.37 -10.80
N LYS A 23 2.22 20.27 -10.67
CA LYS A 23 0.93 20.26 -9.97
C LYS A 23 1.08 20.36 -8.46
N MET A 24 2.17 19.88 -7.89
CA MET A 24 2.43 19.95 -6.44
C MET A 24 2.92 21.33 -6.00
N MET A 25 3.69 22.03 -6.82
CA MET A 25 4.36 23.29 -6.45
C MET A 25 3.43 24.36 -5.85
N PRO A 26 2.22 24.63 -6.35
CA PRO A 26 1.33 25.59 -5.73
C PRO A 26 1.01 25.27 -4.27
N PHE A 27 0.77 24.00 -3.94
CA PHE A 27 0.44 23.55 -2.58
C PHE A 27 1.63 23.56 -1.62
N LEU A 28 2.85 23.60 -2.15
CA LEU A 28 4.08 23.74 -1.37
C LEU A 28 4.46 25.21 -1.12
N THR A 29 3.88 26.17 -1.85
CA THR A 29 4.35 27.56 -1.88
C THR A 29 3.26 28.61 -1.61
N THR A 30 2.14 28.56 -2.34
CA THR A 30 1.10 29.60 -2.31
C THR A 30 -0.24 29.12 -1.74
N GLU A 31 -0.59 27.88 -1.97
CA GLU A 31 -1.86 27.25 -1.60
C GLU A 31 -1.73 26.34 -0.38
N TYR A 32 -0.93 26.76 0.60
CA TYR A 32 -0.51 25.95 1.75
C TYR A 32 -1.54 25.85 2.88
N GLY A 33 -2.77 26.28 2.65
CA GLY A 33 -3.84 26.25 3.66
C GLY A 33 -4.15 24.81 4.13
N ASN A 34 -4.38 24.66 5.43
CA ASN A 34 -4.79 23.36 5.97
C ASN A 34 -6.19 23.00 5.48
N ALA A 35 -6.31 21.90 4.74
CA ALA A 35 -7.56 21.41 4.14
C ALA A 35 -8.70 21.15 5.14
N SER A 36 -8.39 21.02 6.43
CA SER A 36 -9.39 20.79 7.50
C SER A 36 -9.97 22.08 8.09
N THR A 37 -9.53 23.26 7.63
CA THR A 37 -10.00 24.55 8.16
C THR A 37 -11.26 25.03 7.44
N LEU A 38 -12.10 25.79 8.18
CA LEU A 38 -13.38 26.30 7.69
C LEU A 38 -13.28 27.64 6.93
N TYR A 39 -12.11 28.28 6.94
CA TYR A 39 -11.89 29.54 6.23
C TYR A 39 -11.29 29.32 4.84
N SER A 40 -11.40 30.34 3.99
CA SER A 40 -11.15 30.27 2.55
C SER A 40 -9.75 29.76 2.16
N LEU A 41 -8.71 30.04 2.98
CA LEU A 41 -7.34 29.61 2.68
C LEU A 41 -7.19 28.07 2.63
N GLY A 42 -8.02 27.32 3.34
CA GLY A 42 -7.99 25.86 3.32
C GLY A 42 -8.84 25.23 2.21
N HIS A 43 -9.73 26.00 1.59
CA HIS A 43 -10.67 25.44 0.61
C HIS A 43 -9.96 24.91 -0.64
N SER A 44 -8.97 25.62 -1.19
CA SER A 44 -8.24 25.18 -2.37
C SER A 44 -7.49 23.85 -2.13
N SER A 45 -6.86 23.72 -0.97
CA SER A 45 -6.19 22.48 -0.57
C SER A 45 -7.20 21.33 -0.37
N HIS A 46 -8.35 21.62 0.23
CA HIS A 46 -9.43 20.64 0.40
C HIS A 46 -9.95 20.15 -0.96
N ASP A 47 -10.30 21.07 -1.84
CA ASP A 47 -10.86 20.75 -3.16
C ASP A 47 -9.87 19.96 -4.02
N ALA A 48 -8.59 20.32 -3.97
CA ALA A 48 -7.54 19.59 -4.67
C ALA A 48 -7.37 18.16 -4.13
N MET A 49 -7.43 17.96 -2.81
CA MET A 49 -7.38 16.61 -2.21
C MET A 49 -8.59 15.78 -2.60
N GLU A 50 -9.79 16.35 -2.60
CA GLU A 50 -11.00 15.63 -2.98
C GLU A 50 -11.04 15.32 -4.48
N GLU A 51 -10.51 16.18 -5.32
CA GLU A 51 -10.36 15.90 -6.75
C GLU A 51 -9.36 14.75 -6.98
N ALA A 52 -8.18 14.82 -6.36
CA ALA A 52 -7.20 13.73 -6.43
C ALA A 52 -7.79 12.40 -5.93
N ARG A 53 -8.61 12.43 -4.87
CA ARG A 53 -9.30 11.25 -4.34
C ARG A 53 -10.26 10.64 -5.36
N LYS A 54 -11.04 11.47 -6.06
CA LYS A 54 -11.95 11.02 -7.14
C LYS A 54 -11.19 10.39 -8.31
N GLU A 55 -10.08 11.01 -8.72
CA GLU A 55 -9.22 10.48 -9.79
C GLU A 55 -8.67 9.09 -9.43
N VAL A 56 -8.14 8.92 -8.21
CA VAL A 56 -7.64 7.62 -7.74
C VAL A 56 -8.79 6.60 -7.67
N ALA A 57 -9.95 6.99 -7.13
CA ALA A 57 -11.11 6.12 -7.04
C ALA A 57 -11.57 5.64 -8.43
N LEU A 58 -11.61 6.55 -9.40
CA LEU A 58 -11.95 6.22 -10.79
C LEU A 58 -10.99 5.18 -11.38
N LEU A 59 -9.68 5.35 -11.18
CA LEU A 59 -8.67 4.40 -11.66
C LEU A 59 -8.79 3.03 -10.99
N MET A 60 -9.23 2.99 -9.74
CA MET A 60 -9.40 1.76 -8.96
C MET A 60 -10.78 1.13 -9.12
N ASN A 61 -11.71 1.76 -9.85
CA ASN A 61 -13.12 1.40 -9.92
C ASN A 61 -13.76 1.28 -8.52
N ALA A 62 -13.47 2.27 -7.67
CA ALA A 62 -13.91 2.36 -6.28
C ALA A 62 -14.69 3.66 -6.03
N ASP A 63 -15.37 3.76 -4.90
CA ASP A 63 -15.96 5.02 -4.45
C ASP A 63 -14.90 5.93 -3.79
N PRO A 64 -14.98 7.26 -3.93
CA PRO A 64 -14.04 8.18 -3.28
C PRO A 64 -13.93 7.98 -1.76
N GLY A 65 -15.02 7.58 -1.10
CA GLY A 65 -15.03 7.28 0.34
C GLY A 65 -14.22 6.03 0.74
N GLU A 66 -13.80 5.22 -0.22
CA GLU A 66 -12.95 4.04 0.01
C GLU A 66 -11.45 4.34 -0.14
N ILE A 67 -11.09 5.55 -0.58
CA ILE A 67 -9.69 5.95 -0.80
C ILE A 67 -9.16 6.70 0.43
N TYR A 68 -8.05 6.21 0.98
CA TYR A 68 -7.35 6.81 2.12
C TYR A 68 -5.91 7.12 1.73
N PHE A 69 -5.54 8.39 1.79
CA PHE A 69 -4.15 8.81 1.59
C PHE A 69 -3.35 8.60 2.87
N THR A 70 -2.16 8.03 2.73
CA THR A 70 -1.22 7.78 3.83
C THR A 70 0.13 8.43 3.53
N GLY A 71 1.00 8.53 4.53
CA GLY A 71 2.32 9.12 4.36
C GLY A 71 3.31 8.27 3.56
N CYS A 72 3.07 6.95 3.49
CA CYS A 72 3.90 6.02 2.71
C CYS A 72 3.23 4.65 2.57
N GLY A 73 3.78 3.79 1.68
CA GLY A 73 3.30 2.43 1.48
C GLY A 73 3.33 1.57 2.75
N SER A 74 4.37 1.72 3.59
CA SER A 74 4.46 0.98 4.86
C SER A 74 3.31 1.33 5.82
N GLU A 75 2.85 2.57 5.84
CA GLU A 75 1.67 2.97 6.61
C GLU A 75 0.40 2.35 6.02
N SER A 76 0.25 2.36 4.69
CA SER A 76 -0.88 1.73 4.02
C SER A 76 -0.96 0.23 4.31
N ASP A 77 0.16 -0.48 4.20
CA ASP A 77 0.25 -1.91 4.47
C ASP A 77 -0.13 -2.23 5.93
N ASN A 78 0.43 -1.48 6.88
CA ASN A 78 0.09 -1.64 8.30
C ASN A 78 -1.38 -1.32 8.57
N MET A 79 -1.92 -0.25 7.98
CA MET A 79 -3.32 0.12 8.12
C MET A 79 -4.24 -0.98 7.60
N ALA A 80 -3.93 -1.56 6.44
CA ALA A 80 -4.72 -2.65 5.86
C ALA A 80 -4.65 -3.93 6.71
N LEU A 81 -3.44 -4.42 6.99
CA LEU A 81 -3.26 -5.68 7.72
C LEU A 81 -3.79 -5.58 9.16
N ARG A 82 -3.25 -4.64 9.93
CA ARG A 82 -3.62 -4.49 11.35
C ARG A 82 -5.06 -4.04 11.51
N GLY A 83 -5.50 -3.11 10.67
CA GLY A 83 -6.88 -2.62 10.68
C GLY A 83 -7.89 -3.75 10.49
N TRP A 84 -7.68 -4.63 9.51
CA TRP A 84 -8.56 -5.76 9.30
C TRP A 84 -8.43 -6.84 10.38
N MET A 85 -7.21 -7.24 10.72
CA MET A 85 -6.97 -8.32 11.70
C MET A 85 -7.55 -7.99 13.07
N HIS A 86 -7.52 -6.71 13.49
CA HIS A 86 -8.14 -6.26 14.76
C HIS A 86 -9.60 -5.83 14.62
N SER A 87 -10.16 -5.80 13.41
CA SER A 87 -11.53 -5.38 13.18
C SER A 87 -12.54 -6.35 13.83
N LYS A 88 -13.58 -5.80 14.42
CA LYS A 88 -14.75 -6.59 14.87
C LYS A 88 -15.47 -7.27 13.69
N GLN A 89 -15.33 -6.72 12.48
CA GLN A 89 -15.97 -7.26 11.28
C GLN A 89 -15.36 -8.58 10.82
N ASN A 90 -14.11 -8.87 11.18
CA ASN A 90 -13.47 -10.14 10.86
C ASN A 90 -14.01 -11.32 11.71
N LYS A 91 -14.91 -11.03 12.66
CA LYS A 91 -15.61 -12.03 13.51
C LYS A 91 -14.65 -12.91 14.33
N GLY A 92 -13.51 -12.39 14.73
CA GLY A 92 -12.53 -13.09 15.56
C GLY A 92 -11.67 -14.11 14.81
N LYS A 93 -11.66 -14.12 13.50
CA LYS A 93 -10.75 -14.92 12.72
C LYS A 93 -9.31 -14.45 12.96
N LYS A 94 -8.36 -15.38 13.02
CA LYS A 94 -6.99 -15.09 13.45
C LYS A 94 -5.90 -15.47 12.47
N HIS A 95 -6.23 -16.02 11.32
CA HIS A 95 -5.27 -16.50 10.36
C HIS A 95 -5.05 -15.52 9.22
N LEU A 96 -3.80 -15.16 8.97
CA LEU A 96 -3.30 -14.38 7.83
C LEU A 96 -2.47 -15.28 6.93
N ILE A 97 -2.68 -15.19 5.63
CA ILE A 97 -1.80 -15.82 4.63
C ILE A 97 -1.05 -14.71 3.89
N THR A 98 0.25 -14.85 3.76
CA THR A 98 1.11 -13.96 2.97
C THR A 98 2.21 -14.76 2.28
N THR A 99 3.14 -14.14 1.56
CA THR A 99 4.27 -14.84 0.92
C THR A 99 5.58 -14.59 1.64
N ASN A 100 6.57 -15.45 1.40
CA ASN A 100 7.91 -15.31 1.96
C ASN A 100 8.77 -14.25 1.23
N ILE A 101 8.28 -13.71 0.12
CA ILE A 101 8.98 -12.69 -0.70
C ILE A 101 8.38 -11.30 -0.61
N GLU A 102 7.48 -11.07 0.32
CA GLU A 102 6.86 -9.76 0.53
C GLU A 102 7.87 -8.68 0.92
N HIS A 103 7.50 -7.44 0.67
CA HIS A 103 8.25 -6.29 1.21
C HIS A 103 8.27 -6.32 2.74
N HIS A 104 9.34 -5.82 3.35
CA HIS A 104 9.51 -5.80 4.81
C HIS A 104 8.35 -5.14 5.57
N ALA A 105 7.65 -4.18 4.97
CA ALA A 105 6.46 -3.57 5.55
C ALA A 105 5.35 -4.60 5.85
N ILE A 106 5.18 -5.60 4.98
CA ILE A 106 4.24 -6.71 5.19
C ILE A 106 4.84 -7.75 6.13
N LEU A 107 6.08 -8.21 5.89
CA LEU A 107 6.71 -9.27 6.69
C LEU A 107 6.82 -8.87 8.16
N HIS A 108 7.31 -7.67 8.46
CA HIS A 108 7.44 -7.21 9.85
C HIS A 108 6.06 -6.99 10.51
N THR A 109 5.06 -6.53 9.76
CA THR A 109 3.70 -6.42 10.27
C THR A 109 3.10 -7.79 10.58
N ALA A 110 3.29 -8.77 9.71
CA ALA A 110 2.85 -10.15 9.94
C ALA A 110 3.53 -10.75 11.18
N GLN A 111 4.84 -10.59 11.33
CA GLN A 111 5.58 -11.02 12.53
C GLN A 111 5.13 -10.32 13.82
N ALA A 112 4.72 -9.04 13.72
CA ALA A 112 4.15 -8.34 14.87
C ALA A 112 2.78 -8.91 15.25
N LEU A 113 1.94 -9.21 14.27
CA LEU A 113 0.64 -9.86 14.49
C LEU A 113 0.78 -11.24 15.13
N GLU A 114 1.80 -12.04 14.76
CA GLU A 114 2.10 -13.32 15.43
C GLU A 114 2.35 -13.14 16.94
N LYS A 115 3.12 -12.10 17.32
CA LYS A 115 3.37 -11.78 18.73
C LYS A 115 2.10 -11.34 19.49
N GLU A 116 1.09 -10.87 18.76
CA GLU A 116 -0.21 -10.48 19.28
C GLU A 116 -1.22 -11.67 19.34
N GLY A 117 -0.80 -12.87 18.92
CA GLY A 117 -1.60 -14.10 18.99
C GLY A 117 -2.41 -14.39 17.73
N PHE A 118 -2.06 -13.78 16.60
CA PHE A 118 -2.54 -14.19 15.28
C PHE A 118 -1.64 -15.31 14.72
N GLU A 119 -2.17 -16.09 13.79
CA GLU A 119 -1.43 -17.12 13.08
C GLU A 119 -1.13 -16.65 11.66
N VAL A 120 0.12 -16.85 11.20
CA VAL A 120 0.52 -16.42 9.86
C VAL A 120 1.06 -17.61 9.08
N THR A 121 0.53 -17.82 7.88
CA THR A 121 1.12 -18.75 6.89
C THR A 121 1.92 -17.96 5.87
N TYR A 122 3.23 -18.21 5.79
CA TYR A 122 4.12 -17.67 4.78
C TYR A 122 4.24 -18.67 3.63
N LEU A 123 3.49 -18.45 2.56
CA LEU A 123 3.56 -19.30 1.37
C LEU A 123 4.94 -19.20 0.72
N GLN A 124 5.53 -20.34 0.43
CA GLN A 124 6.72 -20.42 -0.39
C GLN A 124 6.33 -20.24 -1.86
N VAL A 125 7.05 -19.40 -2.56
CA VAL A 125 6.91 -19.26 -4.01
C VAL A 125 7.75 -20.29 -4.74
N ASN A 126 7.45 -20.52 -6.02
CA ASN A 126 8.26 -21.42 -6.87
C ASN A 126 9.59 -20.75 -7.28
N GLU A 127 10.40 -21.44 -8.09
CA GLU A 127 11.69 -20.95 -8.59
C GLU A 127 11.63 -19.68 -9.44
N HIS A 128 10.43 -19.32 -9.93
CA HIS A 128 10.17 -18.10 -10.69
C HIS A 128 9.58 -16.97 -9.83
N GLY A 129 9.48 -17.15 -8.52
CA GLY A 129 8.88 -16.15 -7.63
C GLY A 129 7.35 -16.12 -7.67
N MET A 130 6.69 -17.12 -8.24
CA MET A 130 5.23 -17.17 -8.39
C MET A 130 4.58 -17.98 -7.28
N VAL A 131 3.42 -17.52 -6.81
CA VAL A 131 2.55 -18.26 -5.90
C VAL A 131 1.87 -19.41 -6.65
N GLU A 132 1.95 -20.62 -6.11
CA GLU A 132 1.23 -21.79 -6.63
C GLU A 132 -0.18 -21.80 -6.04
N LEU A 133 -1.19 -21.69 -6.91
CA LEU A 133 -2.59 -21.50 -6.50
C LEU A 133 -3.15 -22.68 -5.69
N ASP A 134 -2.73 -23.90 -5.98
CA ASP A 134 -3.09 -25.11 -5.23
C ASP A 134 -2.57 -25.07 -3.80
N LYS A 135 -1.37 -24.54 -3.58
CA LYS A 135 -0.79 -24.34 -2.24
C LYS A 135 -1.54 -23.23 -1.49
N LEU A 136 -1.91 -22.14 -2.17
CA LEU A 136 -2.72 -21.09 -1.58
C LEU A 136 -4.08 -21.64 -1.17
N GLU A 137 -4.77 -22.37 -2.05
CA GLU A 137 -6.07 -22.95 -1.75
C GLU A 137 -6.00 -23.90 -0.55
N ALA A 138 -4.98 -24.77 -0.51
CA ALA A 138 -4.75 -25.69 0.61
C ALA A 138 -4.46 -24.97 1.94
N ALA A 139 -3.91 -23.76 1.91
CA ALA A 139 -3.62 -22.96 3.10
C ALA A 139 -4.83 -22.22 3.65
N ILE A 140 -5.89 -22.03 2.85
CA ILE A 140 -7.11 -21.34 3.30
C ILE A 140 -7.86 -22.22 4.29
N ARG A 141 -8.17 -21.63 5.47
CA ARG A 141 -8.88 -22.28 6.57
C ARG A 141 -10.18 -21.53 6.90
N PRO A 142 -11.12 -22.14 7.64
CA PRO A 142 -12.34 -21.44 8.05
C PRO A 142 -12.09 -20.17 8.87
N ASP A 143 -10.97 -20.09 9.60
CA ASP A 143 -10.54 -18.94 10.38
C ASP A 143 -9.56 -18.02 9.64
N THR A 144 -9.33 -18.23 8.34
CA THR A 144 -8.56 -17.29 7.52
C THR A 144 -9.32 -15.97 7.42
N ALA A 145 -8.69 -14.92 7.96
CA ALA A 145 -9.24 -13.57 7.99
C ALA A 145 -8.83 -12.78 6.73
N MET A 146 -7.60 -13.02 6.23
CA MET A 146 -7.03 -12.23 5.15
C MET A 146 -5.98 -13.04 4.38
N VAL A 147 -5.90 -12.78 3.09
CA VAL A 147 -4.79 -13.17 2.21
C VAL A 147 -4.17 -11.89 1.68
N SER A 148 -2.86 -11.71 1.88
CA SER A 148 -2.11 -10.54 1.43
C SER A 148 -0.92 -11.02 0.59
N ILE A 149 -0.95 -10.72 -0.70
CA ILE A 149 0.08 -11.13 -1.66
C ILE A 149 0.41 -9.92 -2.52
N MET A 150 1.69 -9.60 -2.65
CA MET A 150 2.14 -8.50 -3.50
C MET A 150 1.78 -8.75 -4.97
N PHE A 151 1.37 -7.68 -5.65
CA PHE A 151 0.98 -7.76 -7.06
C PHE A 151 2.19 -7.97 -7.98
N ALA A 152 3.31 -7.33 -7.65
CA ALA A 152 4.56 -7.48 -8.37
C ALA A 152 5.72 -7.30 -7.37
N ASN A 153 6.71 -8.18 -7.44
CA ASN A 153 7.87 -8.09 -6.56
C ASN A 153 8.87 -7.06 -7.11
N ASN A 154 9.21 -6.06 -6.31
CA ASN A 154 10.12 -4.97 -6.68
C ASN A 154 11.58 -5.40 -6.84
N GLU A 155 11.99 -6.54 -6.28
CA GLU A 155 13.36 -7.07 -6.35
C GLU A 155 13.57 -7.94 -7.59
N ILE A 156 12.66 -8.87 -7.84
CA ILE A 156 12.81 -9.89 -8.89
C ILE A 156 11.90 -9.65 -10.11
N GLY A 157 10.93 -8.74 -10.01
CA GLY A 157 10.09 -8.31 -11.13
C GLY A 157 8.97 -9.28 -11.54
N THR A 158 8.65 -10.26 -10.70
CA THR A 158 7.55 -11.22 -10.93
C THR A 158 6.31 -10.82 -10.20
#